data_6eb6db253a4097b0edd739b6d2c76413
#
_entry.id   6eb6db253a4097b0edd739b6d2c76413
#
_cell.length_a   1.000
_cell.length_b   1.000
_cell.length_c   1.000
_cell.angle_alpha   90.00
_cell.angle_beta   90.00
_cell.angle_gamma   90.00
#
_symmetry.space_group_name_H-M   'P 1'
#
loop_
_entity.id
_entity.type
_entity.pdbx_description
1 polymer ?
#
loop_
_entity_poly.entity_id
_entity_poly.type
_entity_poly.pdbx_seq_one_letter_code
_entity_poly.pdbx_strand_id
1 'polypeptide(L)'
;MELFAPLDKIIQAYLPQEQIQLIKRAFVIARDAHEGQYRSSGEPYITHPVAVAAIIAEMRLDHEAVMAALLHDVIEDTPYTEDQLAAEFGSRVAEIVEGVSKLDKLKFRTRQEAQAESFRKMILAMTKDIRVVLIKLADRTHNMRTLGSLRADKRRRIALETLEIYSPLAHRLGIEHIKNELEDLCFQAMHPQRYAVIHKVVQDARTKGQELVQPILDNLTASLQKAGIPSFVYGREKPAFYIYQSLKNHSQKFRTILDIYNFRVVTHNVDDCYRALGYVHRLYKPRAGQIKDYIAVPKTNGYQALHTATIGPKGVPVAVQIRTEEMDKIAKMGVTAHWVYKQDGKNDNTTAQVKAQRWLENIIELQQSAGNSFEFIESVKSDLFSHEIYVFTPKGRIIELPEGATAVDFAYAVHTDVGDSCAGAIVDRADYPLTRPLTSGQTVDIVTSPSAKPRASWLNSVVTGRAKSKIRQALKTQEELTALSTPAQIRHYAHCCHPIPGDKVRGYESAPNEWLVHHANCLSLQRHPESVELQIENEGQDFEVELRVEFQRSAELGNLLVAITSAHSNIHSVWSEDDGHSSLAVLLVTAKDVKHLASIIRKIQNLPDVISVTRNVNA
;
A
#
# COMPACT_ATOMS: atom_id res chain seq x y z
N MET A 1 -17.19 30.82 -22.28
CA MET A 1 -16.95 31.60 -21.01
C MET A 1 -17.83 31.11 -19.86
N GLU A 2 -19.08 30.70 -20.07
CA GLU A 2 -19.93 30.13 -19.01
C GLU A 2 -19.29 28.90 -18.31
N LEU A 3 -18.70 28.00 -19.09
CA LEU A 3 -18.03 26.79 -18.57
C LEU A 3 -16.81 27.12 -17.70
N PHE A 4 -16.18 28.27 -17.87
CA PHE A 4 -15.03 28.71 -17.09
C PHE A 4 -15.41 29.40 -15.77
N ALA A 5 -16.64 29.89 -15.63
CA ALA A 5 -17.09 30.70 -14.51
C ALA A 5 -16.87 30.03 -13.10
N PRO A 6 -17.11 28.72 -12.92
CA PRO A 6 -16.84 28.07 -11.63
C PRO A 6 -15.34 28.10 -11.25
N LEU A 7 -14.45 27.84 -12.21
CA LEU A 7 -13.00 27.92 -12.00
C LEU A 7 -12.55 29.35 -11.73
N ASP A 8 -13.06 30.34 -12.50
CA ASP A 8 -12.73 31.76 -12.36
C ASP A 8 -13.02 32.25 -10.92
N LYS A 9 -14.16 31.87 -10.36
CA LYS A 9 -14.52 32.22 -8.97
C LYS A 9 -13.52 31.67 -7.94
N ILE A 10 -13.00 30.47 -8.14
CA ILE A 10 -12.05 29.85 -7.21
C ILE A 10 -10.68 30.54 -7.31
N ILE A 11 -10.16 30.73 -8.52
CA ILE A 11 -8.80 31.29 -8.72
C ILE A 11 -8.73 32.76 -8.35
N GLN A 12 -9.79 33.55 -8.53
CA GLN A 12 -9.86 34.96 -8.08
C GLN A 12 -9.70 35.12 -6.58
N ALA A 13 -9.97 34.09 -5.79
CA ALA A 13 -9.84 34.13 -4.34
C ALA A 13 -8.38 34.11 -3.84
N TYR A 14 -7.39 33.77 -4.71
CA TYR A 14 -6.02 33.57 -4.24
C TYR A 14 -4.91 33.85 -5.28
N LEU A 15 -5.22 34.02 -6.58
CA LEU A 15 -4.22 34.31 -7.61
C LEU A 15 -4.27 35.78 -8.05
N PRO A 16 -3.12 36.36 -8.40
CA PRO A 16 -3.03 37.70 -9.01
C PRO A 16 -3.70 37.74 -10.38
N GLN A 17 -4.20 38.91 -10.76
CA GLN A 17 -4.93 39.10 -12.02
C GLN A 17 -4.12 38.73 -13.28
N GLU A 18 -2.81 38.95 -13.27
CA GLU A 18 -1.92 38.59 -14.38
C GLU A 18 -1.91 37.07 -14.62
N GLN A 19 -1.82 36.28 -13.54
CA GLN A 19 -1.85 34.82 -13.59
C GLN A 19 -3.21 34.29 -14.03
N ILE A 20 -4.29 34.95 -13.62
CA ILE A 20 -5.66 34.60 -14.04
C ILE A 20 -5.82 34.78 -15.56
N GLN A 21 -5.20 35.79 -16.16
CA GLN A 21 -5.23 35.98 -17.62
C GLN A 21 -4.52 34.84 -18.37
N LEU A 22 -3.39 34.35 -17.85
CA LEU A 22 -2.68 33.18 -18.41
C LEU A 22 -3.56 31.92 -18.35
N ILE A 23 -4.24 31.69 -17.22
CA ILE A 23 -5.18 30.57 -17.08
C ILE A 23 -6.36 30.68 -18.06
N LYS A 24 -6.90 31.88 -18.27
CA LYS A 24 -7.93 32.14 -19.27
C LYS A 24 -7.47 31.83 -20.69
N ARG A 25 -6.22 32.16 -21.02
CA ARG A 25 -5.61 31.81 -22.30
C ARG A 25 -5.48 30.28 -22.45
N ALA A 26 -5.02 29.58 -21.42
CA ALA A 26 -4.94 28.12 -21.42
C ALA A 26 -6.32 27.47 -21.62
N PHE A 27 -7.36 28.00 -20.99
CA PHE A 27 -8.73 27.54 -21.21
C PHE A 27 -9.19 27.71 -22.67
N VAL A 28 -8.90 28.86 -23.31
CA VAL A 28 -9.29 29.10 -24.71
C VAL A 28 -8.60 28.07 -25.62
N ILE A 29 -7.30 27.85 -25.45
CA ILE A 29 -6.54 26.87 -26.25
C ILE A 29 -7.04 25.45 -26.01
N ALA A 30 -7.28 25.04 -24.76
CA ALA A 30 -7.82 23.72 -24.46
C ALA A 30 -9.22 23.53 -25.09
N ARG A 31 -10.09 24.55 -25.04
CA ARG A 31 -11.41 24.52 -25.65
C ARG A 31 -11.34 24.34 -27.18
N ASP A 32 -10.49 25.14 -27.83
CA ASP A 32 -10.39 25.14 -29.29
C ASP A 32 -9.71 23.86 -29.79
N ALA A 33 -8.71 23.33 -29.05
CA ALA A 33 -8.07 22.06 -29.36
C ALA A 33 -9.02 20.84 -29.26
N HIS A 34 -9.99 20.88 -28.35
CA HIS A 34 -11.01 19.82 -28.17
C HIS A 34 -12.34 20.15 -28.87
N GLU A 35 -12.35 21.08 -29.80
CA GLU A 35 -13.61 21.42 -30.53
C GLU A 35 -14.15 20.19 -31.27
N GLY A 36 -15.46 19.95 -31.12
CA GLY A 36 -16.14 18.79 -31.73
C GLY A 36 -15.96 17.46 -30.98
N GLN A 37 -15.19 17.41 -29.90
CA GLN A 37 -15.07 16.22 -29.06
C GLN A 37 -16.11 16.23 -27.94
N TYR A 38 -16.67 15.03 -27.63
CA TYR A 38 -17.68 14.83 -26.59
C TYR A 38 -17.31 13.68 -25.68
N ARG A 39 -17.68 13.79 -24.41
CA ARG A 39 -17.56 12.69 -23.43
C ARG A 39 -18.64 11.62 -23.65
N SER A 40 -18.47 10.45 -23.04
CA SER A 40 -19.47 9.37 -23.03
C SER A 40 -20.81 9.79 -22.39
N SER A 41 -20.85 10.89 -21.63
CA SER A 41 -22.04 11.52 -21.06
C SER A 41 -22.77 12.42 -22.04
N GLY A 42 -22.17 12.74 -23.20
CA GLY A 42 -22.72 13.66 -24.20
C GLY A 42 -22.34 15.14 -24.01
N GLU A 43 -21.59 15.46 -22.97
CA GLU A 43 -21.10 16.82 -22.71
C GLU A 43 -19.86 17.16 -23.55
N PRO A 44 -19.63 18.46 -23.92
CA PRO A 44 -18.39 18.88 -24.57
C PRO A 44 -17.16 18.45 -23.76
N TYR A 45 -16.11 17.98 -24.43
CA TYR A 45 -14.92 17.42 -23.75
C TYR A 45 -14.26 18.41 -22.78
N ILE A 46 -14.24 19.70 -23.12
CA ILE A 46 -13.64 20.79 -22.31
C ILE A 46 -14.19 20.86 -20.88
N THR A 47 -15.40 20.33 -20.62
CA THR A 47 -15.96 20.29 -19.24
C THR A 47 -15.09 19.50 -18.29
N HIS A 48 -14.38 18.47 -18.79
CA HIS A 48 -13.47 17.65 -18.01
C HIS A 48 -12.20 18.40 -17.58
N PRO A 49 -11.37 18.96 -18.46
CA PRO A 49 -10.21 19.75 -18.07
C PRO A 49 -10.55 20.90 -17.12
N VAL A 50 -11.68 21.56 -17.32
CA VAL A 50 -12.14 22.63 -16.42
C VAL A 50 -12.45 22.08 -15.02
N ALA A 51 -13.12 20.94 -14.92
CA ALA A 51 -13.39 20.31 -13.62
C ALA A 51 -12.11 19.83 -12.92
N VAL A 52 -11.16 19.26 -13.68
CA VAL A 52 -9.84 18.89 -13.14
C VAL A 52 -9.09 20.12 -12.63
N ALA A 53 -9.06 21.20 -13.41
CA ALA A 53 -8.44 22.46 -13.01
C ALA A 53 -9.13 23.08 -11.78
N ALA A 54 -10.45 22.95 -11.65
CA ALA A 54 -11.18 23.40 -10.47
C ALA A 54 -10.75 22.63 -9.20
N ILE A 55 -10.59 21.31 -9.29
CA ILE A 55 -10.07 20.49 -8.16
C ILE A 55 -8.66 20.95 -7.77
N ILE A 56 -7.78 21.21 -8.75
CA ILE A 56 -6.42 21.72 -8.50
C ILE A 56 -6.47 23.13 -7.87
N ALA A 57 -7.37 24.00 -8.31
CA ALA A 57 -7.55 25.32 -7.75
C ALA A 57 -8.13 25.28 -6.33
N GLU A 58 -9.03 24.35 -5.99
CA GLU A 58 -9.53 24.11 -4.62
C GLU A 58 -8.40 23.71 -3.67
N MET A 59 -7.37 23.01 -4.17
CA MET A 59 -6.15 22.70 -3.42
C MET A 59 -5.18 23.89 -3.31
N ARG A 60 -5.52 25.07 -3.85
CA ARG A 60 -4.70 26.28 -3.81
C ARG A 60 -3.32 26.16 -4.46
N LEU A 61 -3.18 25.35 -5.53
CA LEU A 61 -1.94 25.25 -6.28
C LEU A 61 -1.68 26.52 -7.11
N ASP A 62 -0.45 26.61 -7.59
CA ASP A 62 0.01 27.74 -8.42
C ASP A 62 -0.68 27.76 -9.81
N HIS A 63 -0.53 28.88 -10.50
CA HIS A 63 -1.12 29.10 -11.81
C HIS A 63 -0.60 28.12 -12.88
N GLU A 64 0.68 27.68 -12.78
CA GLU A 64 1.27 26.71 -13.70
C GLU A 64 0.56 25.35 -13.58
N ALA A 65 0.26 24.89 -12.35
CA ALA A 65 -0.49 23.65 -12.11
C ALA A 65 -1.93 23.74 -12.64
N VAL A 66 -2.60 24.88 -12.46
CA VAL A 66 -3.96 25.11 -12.98
C VAL A 66 -3.97 25.13 -14.50
N MET A 67 -2.98 25.79 -15.15
CA MET A 67 -2.83 25.76 -16.62
C MET A 67 -2.54 24.35 -17.13
N ALA A 68 -1.61 23.64 -16.49
CA ALA A 68 -1.30 22.26 -16.86
C ALA A 68 -2.52 21.31 -16.69
N ALA A 69 -3.37 21.54 -15.68
CA ALA A 69 -4.61 20.79 -15.50
C ALA A 69 -5.65 21.08 -16.61
N LEU A 70 -5.72 22.31 -17.13
CA LEU A 70 -6.55 22.64 -18.29
C LEU A 70 -6.05 22.01 -19.59
N LEU A 71 -4.74 21.83 -19.72
CA LEU A 71 -4.05 21.39 -20.93
C LEU A 71 -3.65 19.91 -20.92
N HIS A 72 -3.96 19.16 -19.85
CA HIS A 72 -3.36 17.85 -19.59
C HIS A 72 -3.63 16.79 -20.68
N ASP A 73 -4.77 16.86 -21.36
CA ASP A 73 -5.15 15.94 -22.44
C ASP A 73 -4.83 16.51 -23.84
N VAL A 74 -4.40 17.77 -23.95
CA VAL A 74 -4.21 18.44 -25.26
C VAL A 74 -3.14 17.75 -26.11
N ILE A 75 -2.01 17.32 -25.51
CA ILE A 75 -0.95 16.60 -26.24
C ILE A 75 -1.40 15.18 -26.65
N GLU A 76 -2.29 14.57 -25.88
CA GLU A 76 -2.70 13.18 -26.09
C GLU A 76 -3.82 13.06 -27.13
N ASP A 77 -4.82 13.92 -27.01
CA ASP A 77 -6.08 13.80 -27.76
C ASP A 77 -6.18 14.76 -28.95
N THR A 78 -5.16 15.61 -29.17
CA THR A 78 -5.16 16.61 -30.24
C THR A 78 -3.82 16.67 -30.97
N PRO A 79 -3.69 17.32 -32.15
CA PRO A 79 -2.45 17.49 -32.86
C PRO A 79 -1.44 18.46 -32.19
N TYR A 80 -1.77 19.04 -31.06
CA TYR A 80 -0.92 20.01 -30.36
C TYR A 80 0.35 19.34 -29.81
N THR A 81 1.51 19.98 -30.00
CA THR A 81 2.81 19.41 -29.58
C THR A 81 3.32 20.04 -28.30
N GLU A 82 4.26 19.33 -27.62
CA GLU A 82 4.95 19.83 -26.44
C GLU A 82 5.68 21.16 -26.70
N ASP A 83 6.38 21.26 -27.86
CA ASP A 83 7.11 22.48 -28.24
C ASP A 83 6.18 23.70 -28.41
N GLN A 84 4.97 23.49 -28.94
CA GLN A 84 3.96 24.52 -29.05
C GLN A 84 3.46 24.98 -27.68
N LEU A 85 3.22 24.05 -26.75
CA LEU A 85 2.86 24.40 -25.37
C LEU A 85 3.98 25.13 -24.65
N ALA A 86 5.23 24.69 -24.84
CA ALA A 86 6.42 25.34 -24.24
C ALA A 86 6.60 26.78 -24.75
N ALA A 87 6.34 27.01 -26.04
CA ALA A 87 6.43 28.35 -26.62
C ALA A 87 5.32 29.30 -26.10
N GLU A 88 4.13 28.78 -25.80
CA GLU A 88 2.98 29.59 -25.34
C GLU A 88 2.89 29.78 -23.83
N PHE A 89 3.24 28.77 -23.04
CA PHE A 89 3.04 28.73 -21.58
C PHE A 89 4.33 28.51 -20.78
N GLY A 90 5.47 28.35 -21.47
CA GLY A 90 6.75 28.07 -20.87
C GLY A 90 7.04 26.58 -20.69
N SER A 91 8.35 26.24 -20.59
CA SER A 91 8.83 24.85 -20.50
C SER A 91 8.25 24.09 -19.30
N ARG A 92 8.07 24.76 -18.15
CA ARG A 92 7.53 24.13 -16.93
C ARG A 92 6.13 23.59 -17.11
N VAL A 93 5.23 24.35 -17.72
CA VAL A 93 3.85 23.91 -17.99
C VAL A 93 3.86 22.73 -18.98
N ALA A 94 4.66 22.82 -20.05
CA ALA A 94 4.82 21.75 -21.03
C ALA A 94 5.36 20.45 -20.40
N GLU A 95 6.39 20.53 -19.55
CA GLU A 95 6.96 19.38 -18.82
C GLU A 95 5.94 18.70 -17.90
N ILE A 96 5.11 19.49 -17.20
CA ILE A 96 4.04 18.93 -16.33
C ILE A 96 3.00 18.22 -17.20
N VAL A 97 2.53 18.85 -18.28
CA VAL A 97 1.54 18.24 -19.20
C VAL A 97 2.10 16.98 -19.84
N GLU A 98 3.34 17.01 -20.33
CA GLU A 98 4.00 15.82 -20.86
C GLU A 98 4.11 14.70 -19.80
N GLY A 99 4.47 15.05 -18.57
CA GLY A 99 4.52 14.11 -17.44
C GLY A 99 3.18 13.41 -17.19
N VAL A 100 2.06 14.12 -17.34
CA VAL A 100 0.71 13.56 -17.22
C VAL A 100 0.37 12.69 -18.43
N SER A 101 0.67 13.11 -19.66
CA SER A 101 0.31 12.45 -20.93
C SER A 101 1.11 11.16 -21.20
N LYS A 102 2.40 11.10 -20.84
CA LYS A 102 3.26 9.91 -21.06
C LYS A 102 2.79 8.65 -20.35
N LEU A 103 1.82 8.76 -19.46
CA LEU A 103 1.31 7.66 -18.65
C LEU A 103 0.40 6.71 -19.41
N ASP A 104 -0.21 7.12 -20.52
CA ASP A 104 -1.29 6.37 -21.21
C ASP A 104 -0.87 5.72 -22.54
N LYS A 105 0.31 6.04 -23.13
CA LYS A 105 0.67 5.72 -24.54
C LYS A 105 1.35 4.36 -24.85
N LEU A 106 1.33 3.34 -24.00
CA LEU A 106 2.11 2.12 -24.26
C LEU A 106 1.28 0.92 -24.74
N LYS A 107 1.76 0.26 -25.83
CA LYS A 107 1.28 -1.05 -26.29
C LYS A 107 2.09 -2.15 -25.61
N PHE A 108 1.43 -3.02 -24.85
CA PHE A 108 2.05 -4.13 -24.10
C PHE A 108 1.51 -5.49 -24.55
N ARG A 109 2.30 -6.55 -24.31
CA ARG A 109 1.91 -7.94 -24.60
C ARG A 109 0.81 -8.43 -23.65
N THR A 110 0.86 -8.02 -22.39
CA THR A 110 -0.17 -8.33 -21.40
C THR A 110 -0.70 -7.06 -20.74
N ARG A 111 -1.95 -7.11 -20.28
CA ARG A 111 -2.61 -6.01 -19.60
C ARG A 111 -2.00 -5.68 -18.24
N GLN A 112 -1.47 -6.69 -17.55
CA GLN A 112 -0.80 -6.51 -16.25
C GLN A 112 0.55 -5.81 -16.41
N GLU A 113 1.32 -6.13 -17.45
CA GLU A 113 2.55 -5.40 -17.79
C GLU A 113 2.26 -3.94 -18.15
N ALA A 114 1.15 -3.68 -18.87
CA ALA A 114 0.73 -2.32 -19.20
C ALA A 114 0.45 -1.47 -17.96
N GLN A 115 -0.32 -2.02 -17.02
CA GLN A 115 -0.60 -1.34 -15.75
C GLN A 115 0.68 -1.12 -14.93
N ALA A 116 1.56 -2.12 -14.93
CA ALA A 116 2.83 -2.07 -14.24
C ALA A 116 3.71 -0.93 -14.74
N GLU A 117 3.94 -0.87 -16.02
CA GLU A 117 4.81 0.15 -16.61
C GLU A 117 4.18 1.54 -16.58
N SER A 118 2.86 1.65 -16.75
CA SER A 118 2.13 2.93 -16.60
C SER A 118 2.29 3.47 -15.17
N PHE A 119 2.09 2.62 -14.16
CA PHE A 119 2.29 3.00 -12.77
C PHE A 119 3.75 3.40 -12.47
N ARG A 120 4.72 2.63 -12.97
CA ARG A 120 6.15 2.96 -12.84
C ARG A 120 6.46 4.34 -13.41
N LYS A 121 5.97 4.64 -14.61
CA LYS A 121 6.18 5.94 -15.25
C LYS A 121 5.53 7.08 -14.48
N MET A 122 4.30 6.87 -13.97
CA MET A 122 3.63 7.84 -13.13
C MET A 122 4.48 8.19 -11.91
N ILE A 123 4.98 7.19 -11.21
CA ILE A 123 5.84 7.38 -10.05
C ILE A 123 7.13 8.13 -10.43
N LEU A 124 7.74 7.79 -11.55
CA LEU A 124 8.96 8.49 -12.01
C LEU A 124 8.70 9.93 -12.47
N ALA A 125 7.56 10.21 -13.09
CA ALA A 125 7.18 11.58 -13.42
C ALA A 125 6.94 12.41 -12.15
N MET A 126 6.33 11.81 -11.12
CA MET A 126 6.11 12.43 -9.81
C MET A 126 7.42 12.79 -9.09
N THR A 127 8.50 12.02 -9.28
CA THR A 127 9.80 12.36 -8.66
C THR A 127 10.44 13.61 -9.26
N LYS A 128 10.07 13.98 -10.50
CA LYS A 128 10.49 15.22 -11.14
C LYS A 128 9.67 16.43 -10.68
N ASP A 129 8.36 16.28 -10.70
CA ASP A 129 7.43 17.32 -10.22
C ASP A 129 6.17 16.68 -9.63
N ILE A 130 5.95 16.94 -8.34
CA ILE A 130 4.80 16.37 -7.61
C ILE A 130 3.45 16.84 -8.16
N ARG A 131 3.40 17.97 -8.88
CA ARG A 131 2.18 18.50 -9.50
C ARG A 131 1.60 17.54 -10.54
N VAL A 132 2.47 16.75 -11.21
CA VAL A 132 2.02 15.70 -12.16
C VAL A 132 1.06 14.71 -11.50
N VAL A 133 1.40 14.21 -10.31
CA VAL A 133 0.52 13.27 -9.60
C VAL A 133 -0.71 13.95 -9.03
N LEU A 134 -0.61 15.19 -8.61
CA LEU A 134 -1.76 15.96 -8.11
C LEU A 134 -2.81 16.14 -9.22
N ILE A 135 -2.38 16.49 -10.43
CA ILE A 135 -3.24 16.60 -11.62
C ILE A 135 -3.85 15.22 -11.95
N LYS A 136 -3.04 14.14 -11.91
CA LYS A 136 -3.56 12.79 -12.19
C LYS A 136 -4.56 12.30 -11.12
N LEU A 137 -4.39 12.68 -9.84
CA LEU A 137 -5.37 12.44 -8.79
C LEU A 137 -6.67 13.25 -9.02
N ALA A 138 -6.56 14.50 -9.46
CA ALA A 138 -7.71 15.34 -9.78
C ALA A 138 -8.47 14.80 -11.02
N ASP A 139 -7.75 14.39 -12.07
CA ASP A 139 -8.29 13.71 -13.25
C ASP A 139 -9.04 12.43 -12.83
N ARG A 140 -8.40 11.55 -12.06
CA ARG A 140 -9.02 10.31 -11.57
C ARG A 140 -10.27 10.61 -10.73
N THR A 141 -10.24 11.63 -9.88
CA THR A 141 -11.39 12.04 -9.06
C THR A 141 -12.57 12.47 -9.94
N HIS A 142 -12.33 13.29 -10.95
CA HIS A 142 -13.39 13.70 -11.88
C HIS A 142 -13.91 12.52 -12.71
N ASN A 143 -13.02 11.63 -13.18
CA ASN A 143 -13.42 10.42 -13.90
C ASN A 143 -14.28 9.50 -13.00
N MET A 144 -14.00 9.40 -11.72
CA MET A 144 -14.81 8.63 -10.76
C MET A 144 -16.18 9.28 -10.51
N ARG A 145 -16.27 10.62 -10.43
CA ARG A 145 -17.55 11.36 -10.33
C ARG A 145 -18.48 11.10 -11.53
N THR A 146 -17.90 10.94 -12.72
CA THR A 146 -18.63 10.75 -14.00
C THR A 146 -18.72 9.27 -14.44
N LEU A 147 -18.33 8.33 -13.58
CA LEU A 147 -18.24 6.90 -13.90
C LEU A 147 -19.59 6.25 -14.26
N GLY A 148 -20.70 6.87 -13.86
CA GLY A 148 -22.06 6.36 -14.04
C GLY A 148 -22.46 6.10 -15.50
N SER A 149 -21.90 6.83 -16.47
CA SER A 149 -22.15 6.68 -17.90
C SER A 149 -21.54 5.40 -18.52
N LEU A 150 -20.65 4.72 -17.81
CA LEU A 150 -19.95 3.54 -18.31
C LEU A 150 -20.68 2.23 -17.94
N ARG A 151 -20.40 1.14 -18.70
CA ARG A 151 -20.89 -0.22 -18.42
C ARG A 151 -20.40 -0.71 -17.05
N ALA A 152 -21.19 -1.57 -16.40
CA ALA A 152 -20.93 -2.04 -15.04
C ALA A 152 -19.57 -2.76 -14.86
N ASP A 153 -19.16 -3.56 -15.87
CA ASP A 153 -17.86 -4.26 -15.88
C ASP A 153 -16.68 -3.27 -15.92
N LYS A 154 -16.80 -2.22 -16.76
CA LYS A 154 -15.79 -1.18 -16.88
C LYS A 154 -15.74 -0.31 -15.62
N ARG A 155 -16.90 0.04 -15.05
CA ARG A 155 -16.99 0.78 -13.77
C ARG A 155 -16.26 0.05 -12.63
N ARG A 156 -16.56 -1.25 -12.46
CA ARG A 156 -15.95 -2.06 -11.39
C ARG A 156 -14.44 -2.14 -11.52
N ARG A 157 -13.93 -2.28 -12.75
CA ARG A 157 -12.49 -2.34 -13.00
C ARG A 157 -11.78 -1.04 -12.66
N ILE A 158 -12.33 0.11 -13.12
CA ILE A 158 -11.74 1.44 -12.85
C ILE A 158 -11.79 1.72 -11.34
N ALA A 159 -12.87 1.35 -10.66
CA ALA A 159 -13.01 1.50 -9.22
C ALA A 159 -11.97 0.65 -8.46
N LEU A 160 -11.72 -0.60 -8.87
CA LEU A 160 -10.71 -1.47 -8.26
C LEU A 160 -9.31 -0.88 -8.42
N GLU A 161 -8.93 -0.47 -9.64
CA GLU A 161 -7.66 0.19 -9.92
C GLU A 161 -7.49 1.47 -9.06
N THR A 162 -8.56 2.24 -8.90
CA THR A 162 -8.54 3.47 -8.11
C THR A 162 -8.29 3.17 -6.62
N LEU A 163 -8.91 2.12 -6.06
CA LEU A 163 -8.69 1.68 -4.68
C LEU A 163 -7.30 1.11 -4.46
N GLU A 164 -6.74 0.42 -5.46
CA GLU A 164 -5.44 -0.24 -5.33
C GLU A 164 -4.25 0.71 -5.56
N ILE A 165 -4.45 1.84 -6.25
CA ILE A 165 -3.34 2.70 -6.66
C ILE A 165 -3.57 4.14 -6.18
N TYR A 166 -4.67 4.77 -6.60
CA TYR A 166 -4.85 6.21 -6.43
C TYR A 166 -5.27 6.62 -5.02
N SER A 167 -6.12 5.82 -4.34
CA SER A 167 -6.51 6.10 -2.95
C SER A 167 -5.32 6.00 -1.98
N PRO A 168 -4.49 4.94 -2.02
CA PRO A 168 -3.27 4.87 -1.21
C PRO A 168 -2.26 5.99 -1.51
N LEU A 169 -2.14 6.37 -2.78
CA LEU A 169 -1.27 7.47 -3.20
C LEU A 169 -1.74 8.80 -2.62
N ALA A 170 -3.05 9.10 -2.69
CA ALA A 170 -3.64 10.28 -2.06
C ALA A 170 -3.44 10.26 -0.55
N HIS A 171 -3.55 9.08 0.09
CA HIS A 171 -3.27 8.91 1.52
C HIS A 171 -1.81 9.19 1.86
N ARG A 172 -0.86 8.68 1.08
CA ARG A 172 0.58 8.90 1.28
C ARG A 172 0.97 10.37 1.15
N LEU A 173 0.33 11.09 0.24
CA LEU A 173 0.50 12.53 0.07
C LEU A 173 -0.28 13.36 1.09
N GLY A 174 -1.05 12.73 1.98
CA GLY A 174 -1.83 13.38 3.02
C GLY A 174 -3.08 14.11 2.53
N ILE A 175 -3.50 13.90 1.26
CA ILE A 175 -4.65 14.56 0.65
C ILE A 175 -5.94 13.78 1.02
N GLU A 176 -6.29 13.88 2.31
CA GLU A 176 -7.32 13.05 2.94
C GLU A 176 -8.72 13.26 2.31
N HIS A 177 -9.03 14.46 1.82
CA HIS A 177 -10.33 14.72 1.17
C HIS A 177 -10.46 13.97 -0.16
N ILE A 178 -9.43 13.97 -1.01
CA ILE A 178 -9.41 13.22 -2.27
C ILE A 178 -9.45 11.71 -2.00
N LYS A 179 -8.65 11.23 -1.05
CA LYS A 179 -8.66 9.82 -0.65
C LYS A 179 -10.07 9.37 -0.26
N ASN A 180 -10.71 10.09 0.67
CA ASN A 180 -12.03 9.72 1.17
C ASN A 180 -13.10 9.76 0.06
N GLU A 181 -13.04 10.75 -0.82
CA GLU A 181 -13.96 10.87 -1.96
C GLU A 181 -13.76 9.73 -2.97
N LEU A 182 -12.51 9.40 -3.32
CA LEU A 182 -12.20 8.28 -4.20
C LEU A 182 -12.70 6.95 -3.61
N GLU A 183 -12.47 6.71 -2.31
CA GLU A 183 -12.94 5.50 -1.63
C GLU A 183 -14.46 5.38 -1.61
N ASP A 184 -15.19 6.48 -1.32
CA ASP A 184 -16.65 6.48 -1.32
C ASP A 184 -17.23 6.27 -2.72
N LEU A 185 -16.67 6.91 -3.75
CA LEU A 185 -17.08 6.72 -5.15
C LEU A 185 -16.79 5.29 -5.64
N CYS A 186 -15.64 4.72 -5.26
CA CYS A 186 -15.31 3.32 -5.55
C CYS A 186 -16.28 2.37 -4.86
N PHE A 187 -16.59 2.61 -3.59
CA PHE A 187 -17.54 1.80 -2.84
C PHE A 187 -18.93 1.83 -3.48
N GLN A 188 -19.40 3.00 -3.89
CA GLN A 188 -20.66 3.15 -4.62
C GLN A 188 -20.64 2.37 -5.95
N ALA A 189 -19.55 2.43 -6.71
CA ALA A 189 -19.41 1.75 -7.99
C ALA A 189 -19.31 0.22 -7.86
N MET A 190 -18.62 -0.28 -6.83
CA MET A 190 -18.38 -1.71 -6.63
C MET A 190 -19.52 -2.43 -5.89
N HIS A 191 -20.15 -1.75 -4.92
CA HIS A 191 -21.17 -2.31 -4.03
C HIS A 191 -22.39 -1.37 -3.88
N PRO A 192 -23.13 -1.04 -4.95
CA PRO A 192 -24.16 -0.01 -4.92
C PRO A 192 -25.28 -0.28 -3.90
N GLN A 193 -25.69 -1.54 -3.72
CA GLN A 193 -26.72 -1.90 -2.73
C GLN A 193 -26.23 -1.67 -1.29
N ARG A 194 -25.00 -2.09 -0.99
CA ARG A 194 -24.40 -1.88 0.35
C ARG A 194 -24.17 -0.41 0.64
N TYR A 195 -23.73 0.35 -0.37
CA TYR A 195 -23.58 1.80 -0.27
C TYR A 195 -24.92 2.46 0.06
N ALA A 196 -25.99 2.13 -0.67
CA ALA A 196 -27.32 2.69 -0.44
C ALA A 196 -27.83 2.40 0.99
N VAL A 197 -27.62 1.18 1.51
CA VAL A 197 -27.99 0.82 2.89
C VAL A 197 -27.20 1.64 3.91
N ILE A 198 -25.88 1.71 3.77
CA ILE A 198 -25.04 2.48 4.71
C ILE A 198 -25.36 3.97 4.62
N HIS A 199 -25.52 4.51 3.42
CA HIS A 199 -25.87 5.92 3.22
C HIS A 199 -27.21 6.26 3.88
N LYS A 200 -28.22 5.40 3.75
CA LYS A 200 -29.51 5.56 4.43
C LYS A 200 -29.35 5.53 5.96
N VAL A 201 -28.59 4.57 6.50
CA VAL A 201 -28.32 4.50 7.93
C VAL A 201 -27.60 5.76 8.43
N VAL A 202 -26.64 6.28 7.67
CA VAL A 202 -25.94 7.53 8.02
C VAL A 202 -26.90 8.72 7.97
N GLN A 203 -27.79 8.82 6.98
CA GLN A 203 -28.81 9.88 6.92
C GLN A 203 -29.80 9.81 8.08
N ASP A 204 -30.33 8.61 8.38
CA ASP A 204 -31.24 8.40 9.52
C ASP A 204 -30.55 8.73 10.83
N ALA A 205 -29.27 8.38 10.96
CA ALA A 205 -28.43 8.72 12.09
C ALA A 205 -28.17 10.23 12.20
N ARG A 206 -28.00 10.94 11.09
CA ARG A 206 -27.85 12.41 11.07
C ARG A 206 -29.07 13.10 11.65
N THR A 207 -30.26 12.67 11.25
CA THR A 207 -31.53 13.25 11.70
C THR A 207 -31.75 13.02 13.20
N LYS A 208 -31.46 11.81 13.71
CA LYS A 208 -31.60 11.45 15.12
C LYS A 208 -30.39 11.87 16.00
N GLY A 209 -29.24 12.13 15.36
CA GLY A 209 -27.97 12.37 16.03
C GLY A 209 -27.75 13.81 16.48
N GLN A 210 -28.47 14.76 15.92
CA GLN A 210 -28.35 16.17 16.35
C GLN A 210 -28.59 16.34 17.85
N GLU A 211 -29.54 15.59 18.42
CA GLU A 211 -29.83 15.59 19.85
C GLU A 211 -28.69 15.04 20.73
N LEU A 212 -27.78 14.21 20.17
CA LEU A 212 -26.66 13.63 20.89
C LEU A 212 -25.34 14.33 20.61
N VAL A 213 -25.14 14.80 19.37
CA VAL A 213 -23.89 15.43 18.92
C VAL A 213 -23.75 16.83 19.51
N GLN A 214 -24.83 17.63 19.48
CA GLN A 214 -24.79 19.01 19.96
C GLN A 214 -24.44 19.12 21.45
N PRO A 215 -25.04 18.36 22.39
CA PRO A 215 -24.63 18.39 23.79
C PRO A 215 -23.17 18.01 24.03
N ILE A 216 -22.60 17.11 23.22
CA ILE A 216 -21.18 16.75 23.32
C ILE A 216 -20.30 17.93 22.89
N LEU A 217 -20.64 18.62 21.78
CA LEU A 217 -19.94 19.80 21.31
C LEU A 217 -20.00 20.94 22.34
N ASP A 218 -21.18 21.20 22.89
CA ASP A 218 -21.40 22.24 23.88
C ASP A 218 -20.62 21.97 25.19
N ASN A 219 -20.63 20.73 25.66
CA ASN A 219 -19.88 20.31 26.84
C ASN A 219 -18.38 20.41 26.66
N LEU A 220 -17.85 19.97 25.49
CA LEU A 220 -16.44 20.08 25.16
C LEU A 220 -16.03 21.56 25.09
N THR A 221 -16.80 22.37 24.38
CA THR A 221 -16.55 23.80 24.21
C THR A 221 -16.56 24.50 25.57
N ALA A 222 -17.60 24.30 26.40
CA ALA A 222 -17.72 24.90 27.72
C ALA A 222 -16.59 24.47 28.68
N SER A 223 -16.17 23.19 28.62
CA SER A 223 -15.07 22.67 29.43
C SER A 223 -13.75 23.34 29.09
N LEU A 224 -13.46 23.51 27.80
CA LEU A 224 -12.22 24.12 27.30
C LEU A 224 -12.20 25.64 27.54
N GLN A 225 -13.33 26.31 27.36
CA GLN A 225 -13.47 27.76 27.69
C GLN A 225 -13.24 28.02 29.17
N LYS A 226 -13.83 27.22 30.08
CA LYS A 226 -13.57 27.29 31.52
C LYS A 226 -12.10 27.10 31.89
N ALA A 227 -11.39 26.29 31.09
CA ALA A 227 -9.96 26.04 31.27
C ALA A 227 -9.06 27.16 30.73
N GLY A 228 -9.63 28.18 30.08
CA GLY A 228 -8.88 29.23 29.42
C GLY A 228 -8.09 28.72 28.23
N ILE A 229 -8.58 27.69 27.51
CA ILE A 229 -7.96 27.13 26.32
C ILE A 229 -8.74 27.65 25.11
N PRO A 230 -8.19 28.59 24.32
CA PRO A 230 -8.79 29.05 23.09
C PRO A 230 -8.85 27.86 22.10
N SER A 231 -10.04 27.47 21.69
CA SER A 231 -10.22 26.31 20.82
C SER A 231 -11.52 26.40 20.03
N PHE A 232 -11.48 25.76 18.84
CA PHE A 232 -12.65 25.55 18.00
C PHE A 232 -13.01 24.06 18.01
N VAL A 233 -14.26 23.75 18.39
CA VAL A 233 -14.74 22.36 18.51
C VAL A 233 -15.81 22.10 17.46
N TYR A 234 -15.65 21.01 16.68
CA TYR A 234 -16.64 20.61 15.69
C TYR A 234 -16.71 19.09 15.50
N GLY A 235 -17.86 18.59 15.06
CA GLY A 235 -18.06 17.20 14.69
C GLY A 235 -17.83 16.98 13.19
N ARG A 236 -17.20 15.87 12.82
CA ARG A 236 -17.05 15.45 11.44
C ARG A 236 -17.56 14.02 11.26
N GLU A 237 -18.38 13.81 10.25
CA GLU A 237 -18.87 12.49 9.86
C GLU A 237 -17.73 11.66 9.24
N LYS A 238 -17.73 10.37 9.51
CA LYS A 238 -16.82 9.41 8.88
C LYS A 238 -17.33 9.04 7.48
N PRO A 239 -16.45 8.86 6.47
CA PRO A 239 -16.81 8.41 5.13
C PRO A 239 -17.56 7.06 5.15
N ALA A 240 -18.46 6.85 4.19
CA ALA A 240 -19.28 5.64 4.11
C ALA A 240 -18.41 4.37 3.92
N PHE A 241 -17.34 4.47 3.14
CA PHE A 241 -16.40 3.36 2.96
C PHE A 241 -15.67 2.99 4.26
N TYR A 242 -15.25 3.97 5.05
CA TYR A 242 -14.65 3.72 6.37
C TYR A 242 -15.61 2.97 7.30
N ILE A 243 -16.88 3.38 7.31
CA ILE A 243 -17.93 2.70 8.09
C ILE A 243 -18.10 1.25 7.60
N TYR A 244 -18.15 1.04 6.28
CA TYR A 244 -18.26 -0.30 5.68
C TYR A 244 -17.08 -1.20 6.06
N GLN A 245 -15.84 -0.70 5.97
CA GLN A 245 -14.66 -1.46 6.35
C GLN A 245 -14.64 -1.81 7.85
N SER A 246 -15.00 -0.86 8.71
CA SER A 246 -15.09 -1.08 10.15
C SER A 246 -16.09 -2.20 10.51
N LEU A 247 -17.24 -2.22 9.85
CA LEU A 247 -18.25 -3.28 10.01
C LEU A 247 -17.75 -4.65 9.53
N LYS A 248 -17.01 -4.69 8.43
CA LYS A 248 -16.47 -5.92 7.84
C LYS A 248 -15.39 -6.55 8.73
N ASN A 249 -14.48 -5.73 9.26
CA ASN A 249 -13.28 -6.21 9.96
C ASN A 249 -13.53 -6.59 11.43
N HIS A 250 -14.55 -6.05 12.08
CA HIS A 250 -14.72 -6.22 13.52
C HIS A 250 -15.95 -7.02 13.93
N SER A 251 -16.73 -7.59 13.02
CA SER A 251 -18.03 -8.27 13.32
C SER A 251 -18.94 -7.45 14.26
N GLN A 252 -18.67 -6.16 14.42
CA GLN A 252 -19.37 -5.29 15.35
C GLN A 252 -20.69 -4.86 14.70
N LYS A 253 -21.78 -5.18 15.38
CA LYS A 253 -23.08 -4.58 15.07
C LYS A 253 -22.95 -3.06 15.26
N PHE A 254 -23.48 -2.29 14.33
CA PHE A 254 -23.65 -0.84 14.46
C PHE A 254 -24.40 -0.57 15.77
N ARG A 255 -23.69 -0.20 16.81
CA ARG A 255 -24.30 -0.07 18.16
C ARG A 255 -24.82 1.32 18.45
N THR A 256 -24.27 2.35 17.77
CA THR A 256 -24.62 3.74 18.13
C THR A 256 -24.37 4.71 16.99
N ILE A 257 -25.21 5.74 16.93
CA ILE A 257 -25.11 6.90 16.05
C ILE A 257 -23.75 7.61 16.17
N LEU A 258 -23.11 7.58 17.34
CA LEU A 258 -21.84 8.25 17.59
C LEU A 258 -20.64 7.52 16.99
N ASP A 259 -20.77 6.25 16.55
CA ASP A 259 -19.72 5.58 15.79
C ASP A 259 -19.48 6.23 14.41
N ILE A 260 -20.41 7.08 13.96
CA ILE A 260 -20.34 7.82 12.69
C ILE A 260 -19.54 9.13 12.84
N TYR A 261 -19.39 9.67 14.05
CA TYR A 261 -18.77 10.97 14.26
C TYR A 261 -17.39 10.90 14.89
N ASN A 262 -16.49 11.80 14.44
CA ASN A 262 -15.28 12.18 15.14
C ASN A 262 -15.40 13.63 15.58
N PHE A 263 -15.15 13.90 16.86
CA PHE A 263 -15.10 15.25 17.39
C PHE A 263 -13.69 15.82 17.25
N ARG A 264 -13.58 17.04 16.78
CA ARG A 264 -12.30 17.71 16.56
C ARG A 264 -12.20 18.92 17.47
N VAL A 265 -11.06 19.01 18.13
CA VAL A 265 -10.66 20.16 18.96
C VAL A 265 -9.45 20.79 18.30
N VAL A 266 -9.56 22.02 17.84
CA VAL A 266 -8.48 22.78 17.21
C VAL A 266 -8.04 23.86 18.16
N THR A 267 -6.75 23.88 18.50
CA THR A 267 -6.11 24.83 19.44
C THR A 267 -5.06 25.66 18.72
N HIS A 268 -4.53 26.70 19.36
CA HIS A 268 -3.52 27.57 18.77
C HIS A 268 -2.10 26.97 18.81
N ASN A 269 -1.76 26.23 19.87
CA ASN A 269 -0.41 25.71 20.10
C ASN A 269 -0.42 24.28 20.62
N VAL A 270 0.75 23.64 20.63
CA VAL A 270 0.93 22.23 21.03
C VAL A 270 0.64 22.03 22.51
N ASP A 271 1.07 22.96 23.38
CA ASP A 271 0.85 22.85 24.83
C ASP A 271 -0.65 22.82 25.15
N ASP A 272 -1.43 23.63 24.45
CA ASP A 272 -2.88 23.62 24.59
C ASP A 272 -3.53 22.33 24.07
N CYS A 273 -2.91 21.63 23.10
CA CYS A 273 -3.37 20.29 22.71
C CYS A 273 -3.28 19.30 23.87
N TYR A 274 -2.15 19.24 24.58
CA TYR A 274 -1.97 18.34 25.72
C TYR A 274 -2.83 18.75 26.93
N ARG A 275 -2.97 20.06 27.18
CA ARG A 275 -3.89 20.55 28.19
C ARG A 275 -5.34 20.18 27.87
N ALA A 276 -5.77 20.36 26.62
CA ALA A 276 -7.11 20.00 26.15
C ALA A 276 -7.38 18.50 26.32
N LEU A 277 -6.41 17.61 26.05
CA LEU A 277 -6.53 16.18 26.29
C LEU A 277 -6.89 15.87 27.76
N GLY A 278 -6.22 16.53 28.71
CA GLY A 278 -6.51 16.39 30.14
C GLY A 278 -7.94 16.79 30.48
N TYR A 279 -8.44 17.91 29.93
CA TYR A 279 -9.82 18.37 30.17
C TYR A 279 -10.85 17.47 29.48
N VAL A 280 -10.58 16.96 28.29
CA VAL A 280 -11.44 15.95 27.63
C VAL A 280 -11.55 14.69 28.48
N HIS A 281 -10.45 14.19 29.05
CA HIS A 281 -10.44 13.01 29.93
C HIS A 281 -11.08 13.26 31.29
N ARG A 282 -11.06 14.50 31.77
CA ARG A 282 -11.79 14.88 32.96
C ARG A 282 -13.30 14.88 32.72
N LEU A 283 -13.74 15.33 31.55
CA LEU A 283 -15.14 15.36 31.15
C LEU A 283 -15.68 13.97 30.81
N TYR A 284 -14.92 13.21 30.00
CA TYR A 284 -15.26 11.88 29.53
C TYR A 284 -14.10 10.91 29.81
N LYS A 285 -14.37 9.80 30.49
CA LYS A 285 -13.31 8.86 30.86
C LYS A 285 -12.72 8.16 29.66
N PRO A 286 -11.37 8.14 29.53
CA PRO A 286 -10.73 7.48 28.39
C PRO A 286 -10.88 5.96 28.46
N ARG A 287 -10.93 5.33 27.29
CA ARG A 287 -10.85 3.86 27.15
C ARG A 287 -9.38 3.45 27.16
N ALA A 288 -9.03 2.46 27.98
CA ALA A 288 -7.66 1.96 28.06
C ALA A 288 -7.13 1.53 26.68
N GLY A 289 -5.87 1.88 26.38
CA GLY A 289 -5.19 1.55 25.13
C GLY A 289 -5.69 2.31 23.88
N GLN A 290 -6.60 3.28 24.03
CA GLN A 290 -7.19 4.01 22.89
C GLN A 290 -6.66 5.45 22.78
N ILE A 291 -5.53 5.75 23.40
CA ILE A 291 -4.83 7.03 23.24
C ILE A 291 -3.69 6.84 22.27
N LYS A 292 -3.61 7.70 21.23
CA LYS A 292 -2.52 7.72 20.27
C LYS A 292 -1.99 9.14 20.13
N ASP A 293 -0.70 9.29 20.32
CA ASP A 293 -0.02 10.58 20.21
C ASP A 293 0.72 10.66 18.86
N TYR A 294 0.06 11.27 17.88
CA TYR A 294 0.65 11.57 16.58
C TYR A 294 1.26 12.99 16.52
N ILE A 295 1.28 13.73 17.62
CA ILE A 295 2.04 14.99 17.72
C ILE A 295 3.50 14.65 17.97
N ALA A 296 3.76 13.81 18.98
CA ALA A 296 5.11 13.34 19.30
C ALA A 296 5.68 12.43 18.21
N VAL A 297 4.83 11.58 17.60
CA VAL A 297 5.22 10.63 16.54
C VAL A 297 4.32 10.82 15.34
N PRO A 298 4.62 11.78 14.42
CA PRO A 298 3.81 12.07 13.26
C PRO A 298 3.76 10.88 12.29
N LYS A 299 2.61 10.65 11.65
CA LYS A 299 2.46 9.63 10.61
C LYS A 299 3.36 9.88 9.39
N THR A 300 3.57 8.86 8.55
CA THR A 300 4.37 8.92 7.31
C THR A 300 3.94 10.02 6.34
N ASN A 301 2.66 10.36 6.32
CA ASN A 301 2.12 11.45 5.51
C ASN A 301 2.18 12.84 6.20
N GLY A 302 2.88 12.97 7.32
CA GLY A 302 2.99 14.21 8.08
C GLY A 302 1.77 14.58 8.93
N TYR A 303 0.78 13.70 9.05
CA TYR A 303 -0.39 13.92 9.90
C TYR A 303 -0.01 13.94 11.37
N GLN A 304 -0.48 14.96 12.08
CA GLN A 304 -0.28 15.16 13.53
C GLN A 304 -1.61 15.43 14.22
N ALA A 305 -1.87 14.74 15.32
CA ALA A 305 -2.98 14.99 16.26
C ALA A 305 -2.85 14.08 17.49
N LEU A 306 -3.46 14.45 18.60
CA LEU A 306 -3.77 13.51 19.68
C LEU A 306 -5.10 12.85 19.38
N HIS A 307 -5.14 11.53 19.41
CA HIS A 307 -6.37 10.76 19.28
C HIS A 307 -6.73 10.12 20.61
N THR A 308 -7.98 10.22 21.00
CA THR A 308 -8.49 9.52 22.16
C THR A 308 -9.91 9.04 21.93
N ALA A 309 -10.23 7.86 22.43
CA ALA A 309 -11.61 7.38 22.53
C ALA A 309 -12.03 7.36 23.98
N THR A 310 -13.14 8.00 24.27
CA THR A 310 -13.68 8.19 25.62
C THR A 310 -15.06 7.60 25.75
N ILE A 311 -15.56 7.47 26.98
CA ILE A 311 -16.93 7.05 27.28
C ILE A 311 -17.76 8.32 27.53
N GLY A 312 -18.61 8.64 26.58
CA GLY A 312 -19.49 9.80 26.63
C GLY A 312 -20.82 9.54 27.34
N PRO A 313 -21.79 10.46 27.19
CA PRO A 313 -23.12 10.31 27.77
C PRO A 313 -23.78 9.00 27.38
N LYS A 314 -24.54 8.40 28.29
CA LYS A 314 -25.22 7.10 28.10
C LYS A 314 -24.28 5.92 27.78
N GLY A 315 -22.96 6.02 28.11
CA GLY A 315 -21.98 4.96 27.88
C GLY A 315 -21.51 4.82 26.42
N VAL A 316 -21.75 5.81 25.59
CA VAL A 316 -21.45 5.75 24.15
C VAL A 316 -19.99 6.16 23.89
N PRO A 317 -19.25 5.49 22.99
CA PRO A 317 -17.89 5.87 22.66
C PRO A 317 -17.86 7.22 21.92
N VAL A 318 -17.01 8.12 22.38
CA VAL A 318 -16.77 9.45 21.78
C VAL A 318 -15.31 9.50 21.34
N ALA A 319 -15.07 9.54 20.05
CA ALA A 319 -13.72 9.69 19.49
C ALA A 319 -13.39 11.18 19.34
N VAL A 320 -12.31 11.62 19.97
CA VAL A 320 -11.83 13.01 19.93
C VAL A 320 -10.44 13.08 19.29
N GLN A 321 -10.27 14.02 18.37
CA GLN A 321 -9.01 14.37 17.74
C GLN A 321 -8.65 15.80 18.13
N ILE A 322 -7.47 15.99 18.73
CA ILE A 322 -6.99 17.28 19.20
C ILE A 322 -5.74 17.67 18.43
N ARG A 323 -5.66 18.88 17.91
CA ARG A 323 -4.57 19.36 17.08
C ARG A 323 -4.54 20.88 16.98
N THR A 324 -3.43 21.44 16.52
CA THR A 324 -3.34 22.87 16.27
C THR A 324 -4.01 23.26 14.94
N GLU A 325 -4.21 24.58 14.71
CA GLU A 325 -4.71 25.10 13.44
C GLU A 325 -3.78 24.72 12.27
N GLU A 326 -2.48 24.74 12.48
CA GLU A 326 -1.48 24.32 11.49
C GLU A 326 -1.60 22.84 11.16
N MET A 327 -1.66 21.99 12.17
CA MET A 327 -1.88 20.56 12.01
C MET A 327 -3.23 20.25 11.32
N ASP A 328 -4.27 21.07 11.57
CA ASP A 328 -5.57 20.92 10.91
C ASP A 328 -5.51 21.25 9.41
N LYS A 329 -4.74 22.29 9.04
CA LYS A 329 -4.47 22.62 7.63
C LYS A 329 -3.71 21.48 6.94
N ILE A 330 -2.63 20.99 7.56
CA ILE A 330 -1.85 19.85 7.01
C ILE A 330 -2.73 18.60 6.91
N ALA A 331 -3.56 18.30 7.91
CA ALA A 331 -4.46 17.14 7.89
C ALA A 331 -5.58 17.22 6.84
N LYS A 332 -5.92 18.43 6.37
CA LYS A 332 -6.90 18.67 5.29
C LYS A 332 -6.24 18.63 3.92
N MET A 333 -5.08 19.25 3.78
CA MET A 333 -4.43 19.57 2.50
C MET A 333 -3.21 18.69 2.19
N GLY A 334 -2.63 18.02 3.20
CA GLY A 334 -1.42 17.20 3.01
C GLY A 334 -0.26 18.00 2.42
N VAL A 335 0.39 17.44 1.42
CA VAL A 335 1.53 18.05 0.74
C VAL A 335 1.18 19.38 0.08
N THR A 336 -0.07 19.64 -0.27
CA THR A 336 -0.50 20.89 -0.92
C THR A 336 -0.54 22.07 0.04
N ALA A 337 -0.51 21.84 1.37
CA ALA A 337 -0.44 22.91 2.37
C ALA A 337 0.75 23.87 2.16
N HIS A 338 1.86 23.37 1.60
CA HIS A 338 3.04 24.19 1.30
C HIS A 338 2.74 25.35 0.33
N TRP A 339 1.90 25.15 -0.69
CA TRP A 339 1.53 26.24 -1.62
C TRP A 339 0.75 27.35 -0.92
N VAL A 340 -0.09 26.99 0.07
CA VAL A 340 -0.81 27.98 0.90
C VAL A 340 0.17 28.78 1.77
N TYR A 341 1.12 28.11 2.43
CA TYR A 341 2.13 28.80 3.26
C TYR A 341 3.05 29.71 2.44
N LYS A 342 3.43 29.30 1.22
CA LYS A 342 4.23 30.11 0.32
C LYS A 342 3.49 31.39 -0.12
N GLN A 343 2.17 31.31 -0.31
CA GLN A 343 1.33 32.49 -0.61
C GLN A 343 1.24 33.44 0.60
N ASP A 344 1.23 32.90 1.84
CA ASP A 344 1.23 33.66 3.08
C ASP A 344 2.62 34.21 3.47
N GLY A 345 3.64 34.08 2.60
CA GLY A 345 5.01 34.58 2.81
C GLY A 345 5.85 33.76 3.80
N LYS A 346 5.39 32.58 4.21
CA LYS A 346 6.13 31.66 5.07
C LYS A 346 6.88 30.63 4.23
N ASN A 347 8.20 30.61 4.37
CA ASN A 347 9.08 29.73 3.56
C ASN A 347 9.44 28.41 4.26
N ASP A 348 8.74 28.02 5.34
CA ASP A 348 9.06 26.80 6.08
C ASP A 348 8.50 25.57 5.39
N ASN A 349 9.36 24.56 5.16
CA ASN A 349 8.94 23.25 4.67
C ASN A 349 8.05 22.55 5.70
N THR A 350 6.82 22.25 5.34
CA THR A 350 5.91 21.53 6.22
C THR A 350 6.39 20.08 6.47
N THR A 351 6.05 19.53 7.64
CA THR A 351 6.35 18.13 7.97
C THR A 351 5.86 17.16 6.88
N ALA A 352 4.69 17.44 6.29
CA ALA A 352 4.13 16.64 5.20
C ALA A 352 5.00 16.68 3.95
N GLN A 353 5.53 17.87 3.58
CA GLN A 353 6.40 18.01 2.41
C GLN A 353 7.74 17.29 2.60
N VAL A 354 8.39 17.47 3.75
CA VAL A 354 9.66 16.78 4.06
C VAL A 354 9.48 15.25 3.99
N LYS A 355 8.37 14.73 4.52
CA LYS A 355 8.08 13.29 4.47
C LYS A 355 7.74 12.82 3.05
N ALA A 356 6.99 13.59 2.28
CA ALA A 356 6.70 13.27 0.88
C ALA A 356 7.98 13.25 0.04
N GLN A 357 8.87 14.21 0.23
CA GLN A 357 10.15 14.28 -0.49
C GLN A 357 11.04 13.07 -0.16
N ARG A 358 11.21 12.71 1.12
CA ARG A 358 11.95 11.51 1.52
C ARG A 358 11.35 10.23 0.93
N TRP A 359 10.03 10.15 0.86
CA TRP A 359 9.38 9.01 0.23
C TRP A 359 9.65 8.94 -1.27
N LEU A 360 9.68 10.08 -1.98
CA LEU A 360 10.08 10.14 -3.39
C LEU A 360 11.53 9.71 -3.60
N GLU A 361 12.45 10.12 -2.73
CA GLU A 361 13.85 9.69 -2.75
C GLU A 361 13.97 8.15 -2.58
N ASN A 362 13.24 7.56 -1.63
CA ASN A 362 13.17 6.11 -1.45
C ASN A 362 12.64 5.39 -2.70
N ILE A 363 11.65 5.97 -3.38
CA ILE A 363 11.11 5.40 -4.64
C ILE A 363 12.16 5.39 -5.74
N ILE A 364 12.98 6.44 -5.85
CA ILE A 364 14.09 6.48 -6.83
C ILE A 364 15.09 5.36 -6.53
N GLU A 365 15.45 5.13 -5.26
CA GLU A 365 16.31 4.01 -4.85
C GLU A 365 15.69 2.65 -5.20
N LEU A 366 14.40 2.47 -4.94
CA LEU A 366 13.67 1.24 -5.30
C LEU A 366 13.67 1.01 -6.81
N GLN A 367 13.51 2.06 -7.61
CA GLN A 367 13.51 1.97 -9.07
C GLN A 367 14.88 1.55 -9.62
N GLN A 368 15.97 2.09 -9.05
CA GLN A 368 17.34 1.76 -9.48
C GLN A 368 17.72 0.31 -9.13
N SER A 369 17.11 -0.23 -8.08
CA SER A 369 17.44 -1.55 -7.55
C SER A 369 16.49 -2.67 -8.03
N ALA A 370 15.33 -2.32 -8.61
CA ALA A 370 14.37 -3.29 -9.11
C ALA A 370 14.83 -3.88 -10.47
N GLY A 371 14.80 -5.21 -10.58
CA GLY A 371 15.17 -5.92 -11.81
C GLY A 371 14.16 -5.78 -12.95
N ASN A 372 12.88 -5.53 -12.63
CA ASN A 372 11.79 -5.36 -13.59
C ASN A 372 10.66 -4.50 -13.03
N SER A 373 9.72 -4.10 -13.91
CA SER A 373 8.59 -3.22 -13.53
C SER A 373 7.61 -3.86 -12.55
N PHE A 374 7.47 -5.19 -12.55
CA PHE A 374 6.63 -5.94 -11.62
C PHE A 374 7.17 -5.86 -10.18
N GLU A 375 8.45 -6.15 -10.02
CA GLU A 375 9.14 -6.08 -8.72
C GLU A 375 9.11 -4.68 -8.13
N PHE A 376 9.31 -3.67 -8.97
CA PHE A 376 9.18 -2.27 -8.57
C PHE A 376 7.80 -1.96 -8.01
N ILE A 377 6.73 -2.39 -8.71
CA ILE A 377 5.36 -2.14 -8.27
C ILE A 377 5.01 -2.87 -6.99
N GLU A 378 5.40 -4.14 -6.84
CA GLU A 378 5.17 -4.87 -5.59
C GLU A 378 5.84 -4.16 -4.42
N SER A 379 7.07 -3.68 -4.62
CA SER A 379 7.79 -2.92 -3.60
C SER A 379 7.10 -1.61 -3.25
N VAL A 380 6.66 -0.84 -4.26
CA VAL A 380 5.93 0.42 -4.04
C VAL A 380 4.54 0.18 -3.44
N LYS A 381 3.81 -0.85 -3.89
CA LYS A 381 2.52 -1.23 -3.29
C LYS A 381 2.70 -1.61 -1.82
N SER A 382 3.68 -2.42 -1.49
CA SER A 382 3.99 -2.78 -0.10
C SER A 382 4.22 -1.54 0.77
N ASP A 383 4.94 -0.55 0.24
CA ASP A 383 5.21 0.72 0.94
C ASP A 383 3.98 1.65 1.06
N LEU A 384 3.06 1.58 0.08
CA LEU A 384 1.82 2.37 0.09
C LEU A 384 0.73 1.82 1.02
N PHE A 385 0.66 0.49 1.22
CA PHE A 385 -0.46 -0.16 1.91
C PHE A 385 -0.19 -0.57 3.36
N SER A 386 1.05 -0.44 3.84
CA SER A 386 1.40 -0.88 5.18
C SER A 386 0.80 0.03 6.27
N HIS A 387 0.14 -0.60 7.25
CA HIS A 387 0.01 0.02 8.57
C HIS A 387 1.41 0.16 9.17
N GLU A 388 1.64 1.24 9.90
CA GLU A 388 2.97 1.59 10.39
C GLU A 388 3.15 1.15 11.83
N ILE A 389 4.33 0.64 12.12
CA ILE A 389 4.83 0.45 13.49
C ILE A 389 5.99 1.41 13.74
N TYR A 390 6.11 1.88 14.96
CA TYR A 390 7.15 2.78 15.42
C TYR A 390 8.03 2.05 16.43
N VAL A 391 9.27 1.79 16.07
CA VAL A 391 10.24 1.09 16.91
C VAL A 391 11.43 2.00 17.23
N PHE A 392 12.07 1.78 18.35
CA PHE A 392 13.13 2.64 18.88
C PHE A 392 14.50 2.00 18.72
N THR A 393 15.50 2.81 18.37
CA THR A 393 16.90 2.41 18.57
C THR A 393 17.26 2.58 20.04
N PRO A 394 18.35 1.93 20.55
CA PRO A 394 18.84 2.13 21.92
C PRO A 394 19.17 3.59 22.26
N LYS A 395 19.44 4.41 21.23
CA LYS A 395 19.68 5.87 21.37
C LYS A 395 18.40 6.70 21.38
N GLY A 396 17.21 6.08 21.39
CA GLY A 396 15.91 6.75 21.39
C GLY A 396 15.47 7.30 20.03
N ARG A 397 16.17 7.02 18.91
CA ARG A 397 15.71 7.38 17.59
C ARG A 397 14.55 6.49 17.17
N ILE A 398 13.48 7.10 16.67
CA ILE A 398 12.30 6.40 16.16
C ILE A 398 12.57 5.96 14.72
N ILE A 399 12.35 4.68 14.44
CA ILE A 399 12.36 4.10 13.11
C ILE A 399 10.93 3.67 12.78
N GLU A 400 10.43 4.16 11.68
CA GLU A 400 9.10 3.88 11.15
C GLU A 400 9.20 2.71 10.16
N LEU A 401 8.41 1.66 10.37
CA LEU A 401 8.40 0.44 9.55
C LEU A 401 6.97 0.02 9.25
N PRO A 402 6.72 -0.71 8.15
CA PRO A 402 5.43 -1.32 7.89
C PRO A 402 5.09 -2.40 8.94
N GLU A 403 3.81 -2.56 9.23
CA GLU A 403 3.31 -3.65 10.07
C GLU A 403 3.72 -5.00 9.48
N GLY A 404 4.22 -5.90 10.33
CA GLY A 404 4.81 -7.17 9.93
C GLY A 404 6.31 -7.09 9.65
N ALA A 405 6.92 -5.91 9.68
CA ALA A 405 8.37 -5.76 9.52
C ALA A 405 9.15 -6.48 10.63
N THR A 406 10.29 -7.04 10.26
CA THR A 406 11.14 -7.86 11.10
C THR A 406 12.38 -7.08 11.60
N ALA A 407 13.18 -7.68 12.46
CA ALA A 407 14.44 -7.09 12.90
C ALA A 407 15.43 -6.90 11.72
N VAL A 408 15.33 -7.70 10.66
CA VAL A 408 16.12 -7.51 9.43
C VAL A 408 15.66 -6.25 8.69
N ASP A 409 14.33 -6.02 8.55
CA ASP A 409 13.81 -4.77 7.98
C ASP A 409 14.31 -3.55 8.74
N PHE A 410 14.31 -3.62 10.08
CA PHE A 410 14.82 -2.56 10.93
C PHE A 410 16.32 -2.31 10.71
N ALA A 411 17.13 -3.35 10.58
CA ALA A 411 18.56 -3.23 10.34
C ALA A 411 18.85 -2.47 9.03
N TYR A 412 18.18 -2.83 7.94
CA TYR A 412 18.28 -2.12 6.65
C TYR A 412 17.68 -0.71 6.67
N ALA A 413 16.68 -0.46 7.52
CA ALA A 413 16.12 0.88 7.70
C ALA A 413 17.09 1.82 8.44
N VAL A 414 17.91 1.28 9.34
CA VAL A 414 18.97 2.05 10.03
C VAL A 414 20.09 2.39 9.06
N HIS A 415 20.74 1.38 8.46
CA HIS A 415 21.79 1.54 7.44
C HIS A 415 21.98 0.22 6.67
N THR A 416 22.39 0.31 5.40
CA THR A 416 22.67 -0.88 4.58
C THR A 416 23.74 -1.78 5.22
N ASP A 417 24.86 -1.20 5.70
CA ASP A 417 25.95 -1.97 6.32
C ASP A 417 25.49 -2.70 7.60
N VAL A 418 24.55 -2.10 8.36
CA VAL A 418 23.96 -2.76 9.54
C VAL A 418 23.11 -3.95 9.12
N GLY A 419 22.36 -3.82 8.03
CA GLY A 419 21.60 -4.92 7.44
C GLY A 419 22.49 -6.03 6.92
N ASP A 420 23.53 -5.69 6.15
CA ASP A 420 24.45 -6.67 5.56
C ASP A 420 25.28 -7.42 6.59
N SER A 421 25.63 -6.78 7.72
CA SER A 421 26.39 -7.36 8.82
C SER A 421 25.51 -7.88 9.98
N CYS A 422 24.20 -7.98 9.81
CA CYS A 422 23.26 -8.40 10.85
C CYS A 422 23.46 -9.87 11.23
N ALA A 423 23.85 -10.12 12.48
CA ALA A 423 24.06 -11.45 13.05
C ALA A 423 22.94 -11.87 14.02
N GLY A 424 22.30 -10.91 14.69
CA GLY A 424 21.25 -11.12 15.67
C GLY A 424 20.50 -9.83 16.00
N ALA A 425 19.47 -9.94 16.83
CA ALA A 425 18.72 -8.80 17.34
C ALA A 425 18.38 -8.99 18.83
N ILE A 426 18.46 -7.91 19.59
CA ILE A 426 17.99 -7.82 20.97
C ILE A 426 16.80 -6.85 20.97
N VAL A 427 15.62 -7.32 21.39
CA VAL A 427 14.40 -6.49 21.46
C VAL A 427 13.96 -6.45 22.91
N ASP A 428 13.76 -5.22 23.44
CA ASP A 428 13.38 -4.99 24.83
C ASP A 428 14.29 -5.75 25.84
N ARG A 429 15.59 -5.79 25.54
CA ARG A 429 16.65 -6.44 26.33
C ARG A 429 16.64 -7.97 26.33
N ALA A 430 15.89 -8.60 25.41
CA ALA A 430 15.88 -10.05 25.23
C ALA A 430 16.29 -10.43 23.81
N ASP A 431 16.91 -11.60 23.64
CA ASP A 431 17.23 -12.15 22.33
C ASP A 431 15.95 -12.32 21.50
N TYR A 432 16.00 -11.90 20.24
CA TYR A 432 14.83 -11.87 19.37
C TYR A 432 15.11 -12.50 18.01
N PRO A 433 14.25 -13.41 17.54
CA PRO A 433 14.43 -14.02 16.23
C PRO A 433 14.37 -12.98 15.11
N LEU A 434 15.36 -12.99 14.22
CA LEU A 434 15.47 -12.02 13.11
C LEU A 434 14.25 -11.99 12.17
N THR A 435 13.54 -13.12 12.04
CA THR A 435 12.40 -13.28 11.14
C THR A 435 11.05 -13.02 11.81
N ARG A 436 11.02 -12.79 13.12
CA ARG A 436 9.78 -12.50 13.85
C ARG A 436 9.35 -11.04 13.64
N PRO A 437 8.05 -10.78 13.35
CA PRO A 437 7.54 -9.41 13.22
C PRO A 437 7.71 -8.58 14.50
N LEU A 438 8.13 -7.34 14.34
CA LEU A 438 8.22 -6.33 15.39
C LEU A 438 6.85 -5.73 15.70
N THR A 439 6.69 -5.17 16.89
CA THR A 439 5.50 -4.43 17.33
C THR A 439 5.84 -3.00 17.72
N SER A 440 4.87 -2.10 17.60
CA SER A 440 5.07 -0.69 17.94
C SER A 440 5.44 -0.50 19.40
N GLY A 441 6.41 0.36 19.68
CA GLY A 441 6.89 0.67 21.03
C GLY A 441 8.12 -0.12 21.47
N GLN A 442 8.55 -1.14 20.73
CA GLN A 442 9.72 -1.95 21.04
C GLN A 442 11.03 -1.19 20.82
N THR A 443 12.02 -1.47 21.66
CA THR A 443 13.40 -1.00 21.47
C THR A 443 14.22 -2.12 20.83
N VAL A 444 14.80 -1.84 19.66
CA VAL A 444 15.53 -2.84 18.84
C VAL A 444 17.00 -2.48 18.77
N ASP A 445 17.85 -3.40 19.17
CA ASP A 445 19.30 -3.33 19.03
C ASP A 445 19.78 -4.44 18.10
N ILE A 446 20.52 -4.08 17.04
CA ILE A 446 21.03 -5.04 16.07
C ILE A 446 22.46 -5.44 16.43
N VAL A 447 22.64 -6.73 16.61
CA VAL A 447 23.97 -7.32 16.81
C VAL A 447 24.59 -7.54 15.44
N THR A 448 25.70 -6.86 15.16
CA THR A 448 26.44 -6.96 13.92
C THR A 448 27.71 -7.80 14.06
N SER A 449 28.08 -8.52 13.01
CA SER A 449 29.35 -9.24 12.91
C SER A 449 29.99 -9.04 11.54
N PRO A 450 31.31 -8.82 11.46
CA PRO A 450 32.00 -8.71 10.17
C PRO A 450 31.91 -9.97 9.30
N SER A 451 31.67 -11.13 9.92
CA SER A 451 31.50 -12.41 9.23
C SER A 451 30.05 -12.70 8.81
N ALA A 452 29.07 -11.93 9.31
CA ALA A 452 27.67 -12.11 8.92
C ALA A 452 27.44 -11.62 7.49
N LYS A 453 26.56 -12.32 6.77
CA LYS A 453 26.15 -11.99 5.40
C LYS A 453 24.65 -12.17 5.27
N PRO A 454 23.99 -11.42 4.36
CA PRO A 454 22.59 -11.59 4.06
C PRO A 454 22.27 -13.02 3.61
N ARG A 455 21.12 -13.53 4.07
CA ARG A 455 20.66 -14.90 3.76
C ARG A 455 19.46 -14.84 2.83
N ALA A 456 19.41 -15.73 1.83
CA ALA A 456 18.27 -15.83 0.91
C ALA A 456 16.94 -16.10 1.64
N SER A 457 16.97 -16.86 2.75
CA SER A 457 15.78 -17.13 3.57
C SER A 457 15.14 -15.88 4.17
N TRP A 458 15.87 -14.78 4.33
CA TRP A 458 15.32 -13.52 4.83
C TRP A 458 14.29 -12.90 3.88
N LEU A 459 14.41 -13.15 2.57
CA LEU A 459 13.47 -12.64 1.58
C LEU A 459 12.02 -13.09 1.83
N ASN A 460 11.83 -14.23 2.50
CA ASN A 460 10.51 -14.77 2.83
C ASN A 460 9.87 -14.09 4.06
N SER A 461 10.66 -13.42 4.90
CA SER A 461 10.20 -12.81 6.14
C SER A 461 10.23 -11.29 6.13
N VAL A 462 11.08 -10.66 5.31
CA VAL A 462 11.15 -9.20 5.21
C VAL A 462 9.98 -8.64 4.41
N VAL A 463 9.47 -7.51 4.87
CA VAL A 463 8.31 -6.83 4.26
C VAL A 463 8.73 -5.62 3.44
N THR A 464 9.78 -4.88 3.88
CA THR A 464 10.16 -3.63 3.23
C THR A 464 10.82 -3.86 1.86
N GLY A 465 10.42 -3.05 0.87
CA GLY A 465 11.04 -3.06 -0.46
C GLY A 465 12.54 -2.80 -0.41
N ARG A 466 13.00 -1.92 0.52
CA ARG A 466 14.42 -1.60 0.72
C ARG A 466 15.22 -2.83 1.18
N ALA A 467 14.75 -3.57 2.20
CA ALA A 467 15.42 -4.78 2.67
C ALA A 467 15.46 -5.84 1.57
N LYS A 468 14.32 -6.11 0.90
CA LYS A 468 14.26 -7.07 -0.21
C LYS A 468 15.27 -6.76 -1.32
N SER A 469 15.33 -5.48 -1.73
CA SER A 469 16.23 -5.02 -2.78
C SER A 469 17.70 -5.16 -2.38
N LYS A 470 18.07 -4.69 -1.18
CA LYS A 470 19.47 -4.75 -0.71
C LYS A 470 19.94 -6.19 -0.48
N ILE A 471 19.08 -7.06 0.08
CA ILE A 471 19.39 -8.49 0.22
C ILE A 471 19.63 -9.13 -1.15
N ARG A 472 18.77 -8.90 -2.15
CA ARG A 472 18.98 -9.43 -3.51
C ARG A 472 20.26 -8.92 -4.14
N GLN A 473 20.56 -7.63 -3.98
CA GLN A 473 21.80 -7.03 -4.48
C GLN A 473 23.04 -7.70 -3.84
N ALA A 474 23.03 -7.89 -2.52
CA ALA A 474 24.12 -8.52 -1.81
C ALA A 474 24.29 -10.01 -2.20
N LEU A 475 23.18 -10.75 -2.38
CA LEU A 475 23.21 -12.14 -2.84
C LEU A 475 23.74 -12.25 -4.26
N LYS A 476 23.34 -11.38 -5.18
CA LYS A 476 23.83 -11.35 -6.56
C LYS A 476 25.33 -11.07 -6.61
N THR A 477 25.81 -10.12 -5.86
CA THR A 477 27.25 -9.83 -5.74
C THR A 477 28.02 -11.03 -5.16
N GLN A 478 27.42 -11.77 -4.22
CA GLN A 478 28.00 -12.96 -3.63
C GLN A 478 28.03 -14.14 -4.64
N GLU A 479 26.99 -14.31 -5.46
CA GLU A 479 26.93 -15.28 -6.56
C GLU A 479 27.98 -14.94 -7.64
N GLU A 480 28.12 -13.67 -8.03
CA GLU A 480 29.12 -13.21 -8.98
C GLU A 480 30.55 -13.44 -8.46
N LEU A 481 30.81 -13.22 -7.16
CA LEU A 481 32.10 -13.51 -6.53
C LEU A 481 32.39 -15.02 -6.44
N THR A 482 31.34 -15.84 -6.27
CA THR A 482 31.46 -17.30 -6.23
C THR A 482 31.61 -17.86 -7.66
N ALA A 483 30.94 -17.28 -8.65
CA ALA A 483 31.04 -17.67 -10.07
C ALA A 483 32.44 -17.37 -10.68
N LEU A 484 33.16 -16.38 -10.15
CA LEU A 484 34.56 -16.12 -10.53
C LEU A 484 35.53 -17.18 -10.00
N SER A 485 35.11 -18.04 -9.06
CA SER A 485 35.95 -19.07 -8.46
C SER A 485 35.69 -20.50 -8.94
N THR A 486 34.56 -20.79 -9.64
CA THR A 486 34.28 -22.10 -10.31
C THR A 486 33.11 -21.95 -11.31
N PRO A 487 33.13 -22.58 -12.51
CA PRO A 487 31.95 -22.67 -13.37
C PRO A 487 30.97 -23.69 -12.76
N ALA A 488 30.11 -23.23 -11.84
CA ALA A 488 29.08 -24.08 -11.26
C ALA A 488 27.93 -24.23 -12.28
N GLN A 489 27.61 -25.46 -12.65
CA GLN A 489 26.39 -25.81 -13.39
C GLN A 489 25.19 -25.43 -12.52
N ILE A 490 24.34 -24.50 -12.99
CA ILE A 490 23.10 -24.14 -12.32
C ILE A 490 22.12 -25.31 -12.47
N ARG A 491 21.67 -25.89 -11.37
CA ARG A 491 20.73 -27.01 -11.36
C ARG A 491 19.36 -26.56 -10.90
N HIS A 492 18.36 -26.72 -11.75
CA HIS A 492 16.95 -26.51 -11.43
C HIS A 492 16.28 -27.88 -11.21
N TYR A 493 15.46 -27.97 -10.15
CA TYR A 493 14.70 -29.18 -9.84
C TYR A 493 13.29 -29.07 -10.39
N ALA A 494 12.86 -30.05 -11.14
CA ALA A 494 11.59 -30.02 -11.87
C ALA A 494 10.39 -30.11 -10.92
N HIS A 495 9.47 -29.17 -11.03
CA HIS A 495 8.22 -29.14 -10.24
C HIS A 495 7.25 -30.29 -10.57
N CYS A 496 7.36 -30.93 -11.73
CA CYS A 496 6.47 -32.03 -12.12
C CYS A 496 6.75 -33.37 -11.38
N CYS A 497 7.91 -33.51 -10.72
CA CYS A 497 8.29 -34.76 -10.05
C CYS A 497 9.04 -34.52 -8.72
N HIS A 498 9.33 -33.30 -8.37
CA HIS A 498 9.93 -32.89 -7.10
C HIS A 498 11.09 -33.79 -6.64
N PRO A 499 12.22 -33.88 -7.38
CA PRO A 499 13.34 -34.76 -7.04
C PRO A 499 14.07 -34.26 -5.79
N ILE A 500 14.48 -35.18 -4.90
CA ILE A 500 15.16 -34.90 -3.65
C ILE A 500 16.48 -35.67 -3.53
N PRO A 501 17.40 -35.25 -2.62
CA PRO A 501 18.64 -35.99 -2.35
C PRO A 501 18.35 -37.46 -1.99
N GLY A 502 19.07 -38.36 -2.67
CA GLY A 502 18.89 -39.82 -2.54
C GLY A 502 17.94 -40.45 -3.55
N ASP A 503 17.24 -39.69 -4.37
CA ASP A 503 16.49 -40.20 -5.52
C ASP A 503 17.45 -40.57 -6.67
N LYS A 504 17.02 -41.51 -7.49
CA LYS A 504 17.62 -41.71 -8.83
C LYS A 504 17.11 -40.60 -9.73
N VAL A 505 18.00 -39.73 -10.20
CA VAL A 505 17.65 -38.57 -11.00
C VAL A 505 18.40 -38.55 -12.32
N ARG A 506 17.75 -37.96 -13.33
CA ARG A 506 18.32 -37.62 -14.62
C ARG A 506 18.05 -36.17 -14.95
N GLY A 507 19.00 -35.54 -15.63
CA GLY A 507 18.85 -34.15 -16.04
C GLY A 507 19.28 -33.95 -17.47
N TYR A 508 18.83 -32.87 -18.06
CA TYR A 508 19.26 -32.39 -19.38
C TYR A 508 19.52 -30.89 -19.32
N GLU A 509 20.34 -30.40 -20.24
CA GLU A 509 20.67 -29.00 -20.35
C GLU A 509 19.48 -28.24 -20.97
N SER A 510 18.83 -27.37 -20.18
CA SER A 510 17.68 -26.59 -20.63
C SER A 510 18.08 -25.25 -21.26
N ALA A 511 19.25 -24.70 -20.84
CA ALA A 511 19.92 -23.53 -21.40
C ALA A 511 21.43 -23.68 -21.17
N PRO A 512 22.30 -22.89 -21.82
CA PRO A 512 23.75 -22.97 -21.60
C PRO A 512 24.12 -22.86 -20.13
N ASN A 513 24.74 -23.93 -19.56
CA ASN A 513 25.08 -24.13 -18.16
C ASN A 513 23.89 -24.26 -17.17
N GLU A 514 22.67 -24.38 -17.64
CA GLU A 514 21.48 -24.63 -16.81
C GLU A 514 20.95 -26.04 -17.01
N TRP A 515 20.87 -26.81 -15.96
CA TRP A 515 20.40 -28.19 -15.98
C TRP A 515 19.03 -28.32 -15.30
N LEU A 516 18.07 -28.94 -15.97
CA LEU A 516 16.78 -29.30 -15.38
C LEU A 516 16.83 -30.78 -14.95
N VAL A 517 16.71 -31.00 -13.63
CA VAL A 517 16.84 -32.30 -12.99
C VAL A 517 15.46 -32.88 -12.67
N HIS A 518 15.20 -34.09 -13.13
CA HIS A 518 13.97 -34.82 -12.88
C HIS A 518 14.24 -36.13 -12.13
N HIS A 519 13.21 -36.66 -11.45
CA HIS A 519 13.22 -38.05 -10.99
C HIS A 519 13.32 -39.00 -12.18
N ALA A 520 14.13 -40.08 -12.07
CA ALA A 520 14.44 -40.98 -13.20
C ALA A 520 13.20 -41.60 -13.87
N ASN A 521 12.10 -41.75 -13.11
CA ASN A 521 10.82 -42.29 -13.59
C ASN A 521 9.84 -41.21 -14.08
N CYS A 522 10.24 -39.96 -14.19
CA CYS A 522 9.36 -38.87 -14.62
C CYS A 522 8.98 -39.02 -16.10
N LEU A 523 7.68 -38.91 -16.40
CA LEU A 523 7.18 -39.01 -17.78
C LEU A 523 7.72 -37.92 -18.71
N SER A 524 8.03 -36.74 -18.15
CA SER A 524 8.61 -35.63 -18.92
C SER A 524 9.96 -35.96 -19.55
N LEU A 525 10.73 -36.88 -18.96
CA LEU A 525 12.02 -37.33 -19.50
C LEU A 525 11.90 -38.15 -20.81
N GLN A 526 10.73 -38.69 -21.14
CA GLN A 526 10.50 -39.38 -22.39
C GLN A 526 10.72 -38.47 -23.62
N ARG A 527 10.59 -37.17 -23.44
CA ARG A 527 10.81 -36.16 -24.48
C ARG A 527 12.28 -35.72 -24.60
N HIS A 528 13.13 -36.17 -23.65
CA HIS A 528 14.53 -35.79 -23.54
C HIS A 528 15.44 -37.03 -23.44
N PRO A 529 15.59 -37.81 -24.51
CA PRO A 529 16.40 -39.01 -24.52
C PRO A 529 17.89 -38.75 -24.25
N GLU A 530 18.35 -37.48 -24.46
CA GLU A 530 19.70 -37.00 -24.20
C GLU A 530 20.01 -36.82 -22.69
N SER A 531 19.03 -37.00 -21.82
CA SER A 531 19.22 -36.84 -20.38
C SER A 531 20.24 -37.80 -19.79
N VAL A 532 21.09 -37.32 -18.89
CA VAL A 532 22.15 -38.09 -18.20
C VAL A 532 21.81 -38.33 -16.73
N GLU A 533 22.37 -39.38 -16.15
CA GLU A 533 22.25 -39.65 -14.72
C GLU A 533 23.03 -38.61 -13.92
N LEU A 534 22.41 -38.07 -12.86
CA LEU A 534 22.97 -37.08 -11.97
C LEU A 534 22.78 -37.52 -10.52
N GLN A 535 23.44 -36.81 -9.59
CA GLN A 535 23.21 -36.95 -8.17
C GLN A 535 22.85 -35.58 -7.60
N ILE A 536 21.90 -35.55 -6.66
CA ILE A 536 21.55 -34.35 -5.89
C ILE A 536 22.37 -34.37 -4.62
N GLU A 537 23.21 -33.36 -4.42
CA GLU A 537 23.98 -33.18 -3.21
C GLU A 537 23.10 -32.54 -2.15
N ASN A 538 23.20 -33.01 -0.90
CA ASN A 538 22.46 -32.45 0.22
C ASN A 538 23.27 -31.31 0.86
N GLU A 539 23.03 -30.09 0.39
CA GLU A 539 23.66 -28.86 0.92
C GLU A 539 22.95 -28.31 2.15
N GLY A 540 22.07 -29.10 2.80
CA GLY A 540 21.34 -28.68 4.00
C GLY A 540 20.08 -27.85 3.71
N GLN A 541 19.65 -27.76 2.44
CA GLN A 541 18.40 -27.12 2.04
C GLN A 541 17.22 -28.09 2.12
N ASP A 542 16.01 -27.54 2.27
CA ASP A 542 14.78 -28.30 2.23
C ASP A 542 14.25 -28.37 0.78
N PHE A 543 13.74 -29.54 0.39
CA PHE A 543 13.18 -29.81 -0.93
C PHE A 543 11.67 -30.00 -0.83
N GLU A 544 10.92 -29.54 -1.82
CA GLU A 544 9.48 -29.74 -1.89
C GLU A 544 9.13 -31.15 -2.40
N VAL A 545 8.13 -31.76 -1.80
CA VAL A 545 7.61 -33.08 -2.19
C VAL A 545 6.09 -33.09 -2.14
N GLU A 546 5.45 -33.57 -3.20
CA GLU A 546 4.00 -33.77 -3.21
C GLU A 546 3.64 -35.16 -2.68
N LEU A 547 2.82 -35.20 -1.63
CA LEU A 547 2.27 -36.41 -1.04
C LEU A 547 0.75 -36.48 -1.27
N ARG A 548 0.26 -37.66 -1.63
CA ARG A 548 -1.17 -37.99 -1.72
C ARG A 548 -1.51 -38.95 -0.60
N VAL A 549 -2.46 -38.58 0.23
CA VAL A 549 -2.93 -39.35 1.39
C VAL A 549 -4.40 -39.67 1.20
N GLU A 550 -4.73 -40.95 1.14
CA GLU A 550 -6.10 -41.43 1.06
C GLU A 550 -6.60 -41.85 2.43
N PHE A 551 -7.82 -41.45 2.76
CA PHE A 551 -8.49 -41.77 4.02
C PHE A 551 -9.77 -42.58 3.79
N GLN A 552 -10.08 -43.46 4.74
CA GLN A 552 -11.29 -44.30 4.71
C GLN A 552 -12.57 -43.50 5.00
N ARG A 553 -12.46 -42.34 5.59
CA ARG A 553 -13.54 -41.40 5.92
C ARG A 553 -13.05 -39.97 5.70
N SER A 554 -13.91 -38.98 6.03
CA SER A 554 -13.50 -37.58 5.93
C SER A 554 -12.17 -37.32 6.63
N ALA A 555 -11.23 -36.65 5.92
CA ALA A 555 -9.87 -36.45 6.40
C ALA A 555 -9.83 -35.54 7.63
N GLU A 556 -9.30 -36.05 8.75
CA GLU A 556 -8.94 -35.23 9.91
C GLU A 556 -7.62 -34.48 9.64
N LEU A 557 -7.73 -33.40 8.88
CA LEU A 557 -6.58 -32.58 8.46
C LEU A 557 -5.74 -32.10 9.66
N GLY A 558 -6.37 -31.86 10.82
CA GLY A 558 -5.66 -31.45 12.03
C GLY A 558 -4.60 -32.46 12.48
N ASN A 559 -4.96 -33.74 12.55
CA ASN A 559 -4.03 -34.81 12.94
C ASN A 559 -2.93 -35.02 11.91
N LEU A 560 -3.26 -34.87 10.62
CA LEU A 560 -2.29 -34.94 9.52
C LEU A 560 -1.24 -33.83 9.59
N LEU A 561 -1.68 -32.59 9.84
CA LEU A 561 -0.78 -31.43 10.00
C LEU A 561 0.17 -31.61 11.19
N VAL A 562 -0.36 -32.10 12.34
CA VAL A 562 0.45 -32.39 13.52
C VAL A 562 1.47 -33.51 13.26
N ALA A 563 1.10 -34.56 12.55
CA ALA A 563 2.02 -35.64 12.21
C ALA A 563 3.20 -35.16 11.36
N ILE A 564 2.93 -34.32 10.35
CA ILE A 564 3.94 -33.76 9.44
C ILE A 564 4.87 -32.79 10.18
N THR A 565 4.30 -31.86 10.95
CA THR A 565 5.11 -30.89 11.71
C THR A 565 5.95 -31.55 12.80
N SER A 566 5.42 -32.62 13.46
CA SER A 566 6.20 -33.43 14.41
C SER A 566 7.37 -34.16 13.76
N ALA A 567 7.38 -34.33 12.43
CA ALA A 567 8.51 -34.86 11.67
C ALA A 567 9.53 -33.79 11.26
N HIS A 568 9.39 -32.55 11.74
CA HIS A 568 10.21 -31.41 11.37
C HIS A 568 10.12 -31.06 9.86
N SER A 569 8.94 -31.23 9.27
CA SER A 569 8.61 -30.88 7.91
C SER A 569 7.63 -29.69 7.89
N ASN A 570 7.84 -28.75 6.97
CA ASN A 570 6.91 -27.64 6.72
C ASN A 570 5.89 -28.04 5.66
N ILE A 571 4.70 -27.43 5.74
CA ILE A 571 3.61 -27.66 4.79
C ILE A 571 3.42 -26.36 4.02
N HIS A 572 3.59 -26.42 2.70
CA HIS A 572 3.42 -25.26 1.81
C HIS A 572 1.98 -25.13 1.34
N SER A 573 1.33 -26.24 1.01
CA SER A 573 -0.08 -26.25 0.60
C SER A 573 -0.76 -27.57 0.95
N VAL A 574 -2.08 -27.51 1.18
CA VAL A 574 -2.95 -28.65 1.39
C VAL A 574 -4.20 -28.45 0.53
N TRP A 575 -4.53 -29.46 -0.25
CA TRP A 575 -5.79 -29.54 -0.99
C TRP A 575 -6.46 -30.87 -0.63
N SER A 576 -7.78 -30.86 -0.41
CA SER A 576 -8.52 -32.09 -0.10
C SER A 576 -9.79 -32.16 -0.91
N GLU A 577 -10.12 -33.38 -1.36
CA GLU A 577 -11.35 -33.73 -2.05
C GLU A 577 -12.02 -34.88 -1.29
N ASP A 578 -13.33 -34.77 -1.08
CA ASP A 578 -14.14 -35.73 -0.34
C ASP A 578 -15.29 -36.17 -1.25
N ASP A 579 -15.41 -37.49 -1.51
CA ASP A 579 -16.49 -38.07 -2.33
C ASP A 579 -17.60 -38.70 -1.46
N GLY A 580 -17.53 -38.53 -0.13
CA GLY A 580 -18.47 -39.07 0.85
C GLY A 580 -18.22 -40.54 1.27
N HIS A 581 -17.32 -41.27 0.59
CA HIS A 581 -16.88 -42.62 0.92
C HIS A 581 -15.40 -42.70 1.28
N SER A 582 -14.59 -41.91 0.61
CA SER A 582 -13.17 -41.74 0.87
C SER A 582 -12.79 -40.27 0.71
N SER A 583 -11.70 -39.83 1.33
CA SER A 583 -11.14 -38.52 1.07
C SER A 583 -9.68 -38.60 0.66
N LEU A 584 -9.31 -37.76 -0.29
CA LEU A 584 -7.94 -37.60 -0.79
C LEU A 584 -7.39 -36.26 -0.33
N ALA A 585 -6.26 -36.26 0.39
CA ALA A 585 -5.52 -35.05 0.67
C ALA A 585 -4.22 -35.02 -0.14
N VAL A 586 -3.99 -33.93 -0.86
CA VAL A 586 -2.75 -33.66 -1.58
C VAL A 586 -2.00 -32.57 -0.84
N LEU A 587 -0.75 -32.85 -0.47
CA LEU A 587 0.07 -31.98 0.35
C LEU A 587 1.40 -31.71 -0.33
N LEU A 588 1.81 -30.45 -0.35
CA LEU A 588 3.18 -30.05 -0.69
C LEU A 588 3.95 -29.82 0.61
N VAL A 589 4.91 -30.70 0.90
CA VAL A 589 5.67 -30.71 2.16
C VAL A 589 7.17 -30.59 1.90
N THR A 590 7.93 -30.17 2.91
CA THR A 590 9.40 -30.12 2.80
C THR A 590 10.05 -31.43 3.27
N ALA A 591 11.06 -31.90 2.53
CA ALA A 591 11.89 -33.02 2.94
C ALA A 591 13.37 -32.72 2.67
N LYS A 592 14.27 -33.17 3.55
CA LYS A 592 15.72 -32.98 3.39
C LYS A 592 16.33 -34.00 2.45
N ASP A 593 15.83 -35.24 2.49
CA ASP A 593 16.28 -36.37 1.72
C ASP A 593 15.22 -37.50 1.75
N VAL A 594 15.49 -38.60 1.04
CA VAL A 594 14.61 -39.78 1.00
C VAL A 594 14.40 -40.39 2.41
N LYS A 595 15.40 -40.35 3.29
CA LYS A 595 15.26 -40.90 4.66
C LYS A 595 14.31 -40.03 5.52
N HIS A 596 14.42 -38.73 5.43
CA HIS A 596 13.52 -37.80 6.08
C HIS A 596 12.08 -37.95 5.54
N LEU A 597 11.92 -38.05 4.23
CA LEU A 597 10.64 -38.30 3.59
C LEU A 597 10.00 -39.62 4.07
N ALA A 598 10.78 -40.69 4.17
CA ALA A 598 10.30 -41.96 4.70
C ALA A 598 9.83 -41.88 6.17
N SER A 599 10.46 -41.02 6.98
CA SER A 599 10.00 -40.74 8.34
C SER A 599 8.66 -40.01 8.36
N ILE A 600 8.47 -39.03 7.47
CA ILE A 600 7.21 -38.30 7.32
C ILE A 600 6.09 -39.25 6.91
N ILE A 601 6.32 -40.06 5.89
CA ILE A 601 5.35 -41.05 5.36
C ILE A 601 4.95 -42.04 6.47
N ARG A 602 5.90 -42.59 7.24
CA ARG A 602 5.61 -43.51 8.34
C ARG A 602 4.73 -42.88 9.43
N LYS A 603 4.96 -41.62 9.77
CA LYS A 603 4.14 -40.91 10.77
C LYS A 603 2.72 -40.69 10.27
N ILE A 604 2.55 -40.38 8.98
CA ILE A 604 1.22 -40.25 8.38
C ILE A 604 0.51 -41.60 8.30
N GLN A 605 1.20 -42.69 7.93
CA GLN A 605 0.63 -44.05 7.85
C GLN A 605 0.18 -44.60 9.22
N ASN A 606 0.73 -44.07 10.32
CA ASN A 606 0.34 -44.45 11.68
C ASN A 606 -0.91 -43.70 12.17
N LEU A 607 -1.48 -42.78 11.39
CA LEU A 607 -2.72 -42.12 11.74
C LEU A 607 -3.91 -43.06 11.51
N PRO A 608 -4.95 -43.00 12.37
CA PRO A 608 -6.18 -43.73 12.14
C PRO A 608 -6.82 -43.31 10.82
N ASP A 609 -7.50 -44.21 10.16
CA ASP A 609 -8.25 -44.00 8.90
C ASP A 609 -7.41 -43.67 7.64
N VAL A 610 -6.08 -43.69 7.68
CA VAL A 610 -5.22 -43.58 6.51
C VAL A 610 -5.16 -44.90 5.77
N ILE A 611 -5.60 -44.93 4.49
CA ILE A 611 -5.55 -46.09 3.62
C ILE A 611 -4.19 -46.20 2.94
N SER A 612 -3.78 -45.12 2.32
CA SER A 612 -2.52 -45.09 1.58
C SER A 612 -1.83 -43.71 1.67
N VAL A 613 -0.50 -43.75 1.56
CA VAL A 613 0.34 -42.54 1.38
C VAL A 613 1.27 -42.79 0.22
N THR A 614 1.12 -42.00 -0.82
CA THR A 614 1.93 -42.09 -2.02
C THR A 614 2.63 -40.76 -2.32
N ARG A 615 3.87 -40.87 -2.80
CA ARG A 615 4.57 -39.72 -3.34
C ARG A 615 4.21 -39.54 -4.81
N ASN A 616 3.85 -38.34 -5.21
CA ASN A 616 3.63 -38.04 -6.62
C ASN A 616 4.98 -37.75 -7.30
N VAL A 617 5.42 -38.66 -8.17
CA VAL A 617 6.64 -38.50 -8.99
C VAL A 617 6.29 -38.30 -10.49
N ASN A 618 5.01 -38.24 -10.82
CA ASN A 618 4.47 -38.09 -12.17
C ASN A 618 3.23 -37.19 -12.12
N ALA A 619 3.42 -35.88 -12.01
CA ALA A 619 2.32 -34.92 -12.14
C ALA A 619 2.16 -34.46 -13.59
#